data_9213975826f2861bd80021e28ef70042
#
_entry.id   9213975826f2861bd80021e28ef70042
#
_cell.length_a   1.000
_cell.length_b   1.000
_cell.length_c   1.000
_cell.angle_alpha   90.00
_cell.angle_beta   90.00
_cell.angle_gamma   90.00
#
_symmetry.space_group_name_H-M   'P 1'
#
loop_
_entity.id
_entity.type
_entity.pdbx_description
1 polymer ?
#
loop_
_entity_poly.entity_id
_entity_poly.type
_entity_poly.pdbx_seq_one_letter_code
_entity_poly.pdbx_strand_id
1 'polypeptide(L)'
;VHPAWPIWGHIFGAFVVVALAVIAGAHASSRGKDHRPLRILGKGLVHGVGLQFALGIAALVVVLIRVDARIPAYEVITTSAHQALGAVLLATTAMLAAWSLRLVPQPASGVEPLALVTPPSRVV
;
A
#
# COMPACT_ATOMS: atom_id res chain seq x y z
N VAL A 1 25.81 -21.96 -12.08
CA VAL A 1 24.56 -22.21 -11.32
C VAL A 1 24.15 -20.88 -10.69
N HIS A 2 23.09 -20.22 -11.22
CA HIS A 2 22.58 -19.01 -10.60
C HIS A 2 21.84 -19.40 -9.32
N PRO A 3 22.08 -18.67 -8.20
CA PRO A 3 21.39 -18.99 -6.95
C PRO A 3 19.88 -18.76 -7.09
N ALA A 4 19.06 -19.75 -6.74
CA ALA A 4 17.61 -19.68 -6.83
C ALA A 4 16.98 -18.85 -5.68
N TRP A 5 17.74 -18.48 -4.68
CA TRP A 5 17.25 -17.77 -3.49
C TRP A 5 16.55 -16.42 -3.76
N PRO A 6 16.95 -15.61 -4.79
CA PRO A 6 16.24 -14.35 -5.04
C PRO A 6 14.81 -14.56 -5.50
N ILE A 7 14.53 -15.61 -6.27
CA ILE A 7 13.18 -15.96 -6.73
C ILE A 7 12.31 -16.37 -5.54
N TRP A 8 12.82 -17.21 -4.66
CA TRP A 8 12.10 -17.62 -3.46
C TRP A 8 11.83 -16.46 -2.51
N GLY A 9 12.82 -15.56 -2.33
CA GLY A 9 12.65 -14.35 -1.55
C GLY A 9 11.57 -13.44 -2.12
N HIS A 10 11.54 -13.28 -3.45
CA HIS A 10 10.51 -12.51 -4.13
C HIS A 10 9.12 -13.13 -3.96
N ILE A 11 8.99 -14.43 -4.16
CA ILE A 11 7.71 -15.15 -4.01
C ILE A 11 7.18 -15.01 -2.57
N PHE A 12 8.03 -15.27 -1.57
CA PHE A 12 7.63 -15.12 -0.16
C PHE A 12 7.24 -13.68 0.15
N GLY A 13 8.05 -12.69 -0.25
CA GLY A 13 7.76 -11.29 -0.08
C GLY A 13 6.44 -10.87 -0.74
N ALA A 14 6.14 -11.42 -1.94
CA ALA A 14 4.90 -11.15 -2.64
C ALA A 14 3.67 -11.62 -1.82
N PHE A 15 3.70 -12.81 -1.22
CA PHE A 15 2.61 -13.29 -0.37
C PHE A 15 2.38 -12.38 0.85
N VAL A 16 3.47 -11.95 1.50
CA VAL A 16 3.39 -11.03 2.65
C VAL A 16 2.77 -9.69 2.22
N VAL A 17 3.24 -9.12 1.11
CA VAL A 17 2.74 -7.84 0.59
C VAL A 17 1.28 -7.95 0.18
N VAL A 18 0.88 -9.03 -0.50
CA VAL A 18 -0.52 -9.29 -0.88
C VAL A 18 -1.41 -9.35 0.36
N ALA A 19 -1.02 -10.10 1.39
CA ALA A 19 -1.79 -10.21 2.62
C ALA A 19 -1.95 -8.84 3.30
N LEU A 20 -0.86 -8.09 3.46
CA LEU A 20 -0.90 -6.76 4.07
C LEU A 20 -1.73 -5.76 3.26
N ALA A 21 -1.61 -5.77 1.93
CA ALA A 21 -2.37 -4.89 1.05
C ALA A 21 -3.88 -5.21 1.09
N VAL A 22 -4.26 -6.48 1.12
CA VAL A 22 -5.67 -6.91 1.27
C VAL A 22 -6.22 -6.46 2.62
N ILE A 23 -5.50 -6.68 3.70
CA ILE A 23 -5.90 -6.26 5.06
C ILE A 23 -6.06 -4.74 5.12
N ALA A 24 -5.06 -4.00 4.65
CA ALA A 24 -5.09 -2.53 4.66
C ALA A 24 -6.22 -1.98 3.79
N GLY A 25 -6.39 -2.50 2.57
CA GLY A 25 -7.44 -2.08 1.64
C GLY A 25 -8.84 -2.41 2.13
N ALA A 26 -9.06 -3.60 2.69
CA ALA A 26 -10.33 -3.99 3.29
C ALA A 26 -10.66 -3.11 4.51
N HIS A 27 -9.67 -2.85 5.36
CA HIS A 27 -9.84 -1.99 6.53
C HIS A 27 -10.19 -0.54 6.15
N ALA A 28 -9.46 0.02 5.17
CA ALA A 28 -9.73 1.36 4.67
C ALA A 28 -11.11 1.47 4.01
N SER A 29 -11.53 0.45 3.25
CA SER A 29 -12.84 0.46 2.59
C SER A 29 -14.01 0.28 3.56
N SER A 30 -13.83 -0.47 4.65
CA SER A 30 -14.87 -0.72 5.66
C SER A 30 -15.03 0.42 6.68
N ARG A 31 -13.91 0.94 7.17
CA ARG A 31 -13.91 2.03 8.16
C ARG A 31 -14.04 3.42 7.54
N GLY A 32 -13.64 3.57 6.28
CA GLY A 32 -13.73 4.83 5.54
C GLY A 32 -15.09 5.06 4.88
N LYS A 33 -16.20 4.53 5.42
CA LYS A 33 -17.55 4.66 4.81
C LYS A 33 -17.96 6.10 4.55
N ASP A 34 -17.59 6.98 5.46
CA ASP A 34 -17.90 8.41 5.39
C ASP A 34 -16.86 9.22 4.60
N HIS A 35 -15.75 8.57 4.22
CA HIS A 35 -14.65 9.20 3.48
C HIS A 35 -14.47 8.53 2.11
N ARG A 36 -15.12 9.12 1.09
CA ARG A 36 -15.07 8.59 -0.29
C ARG A 36 -13.67 8.25 -0.79
N PRO A 37 -12.61 9.08 -0.57
CA PRO A 37 -11.26 8.73 -1.03
C PRO A 37 -10.73 7.43 -0.42
N LEU A 38 -10.88 7.23 0.88
CA LEU A 38 -10.42 6.02 1.56
C LEU A 38 -11.11 4.76 1.03
N ARG A 39 -12.42 4.86 0.79
CA ARG A 39 -13.20 3.75 0.25
C ARG A 39 -12.78 3.38 -1.16
N ILE A 40 -12.54 4.38 -2.03
CA ILE A 40 -12.12 4.14 -3.42
C ILE A 40 -10.72 3.55 -3.45
N LEU A 41 -9.77 4.17 -2.74
CA LEU A 41 -8.38 3.71 -2.68
C LEU A 41 -8.27 2.32 -2.06
N GLY A 42 -9.04 2.05 -0.99
CA GLY A 42 -9.06 0.73 -0.33
C GLY A 42 -9.57 -0.37 -1.27
N LYS A 43 -10.67 -0.14 -1.98
CA LYS A 43 -11.18 -1.09 -2.99
C LYS A 43 -10.21 -1.25 -4.16
N GLY A 44 -9.66 -0.13 -4.66
CA GLY A 44 -8.66 -0.15 -5.72
C GLY A 44 -7.43 -0.97 -5.33
N LEU A 45 -6.97 -0.85 -4.10
CA LEU A 45 -5.83 -1.61 -3.59
C LEU A 45 -6.14 -3.12 -3.55
N VAL A 46 -7.30 -3.54 -3.06
CA VAL A 46 -7.68 -4.97 -3.00
C VAL A 46 -7.77 -5.59 -4.39
N HIS A 47 -8.47 -4.94 -5.32
CA HIS A 47 -8.59 -5.47 -6.69
C HIS A 47 -7.27 -5.40 -7.45
N GLY A 48 -6.54 -4.29 -7.28
CA GLY A 48 -5.26 -4.09 -7.94
C GLY A 48 -4.20 -5.10 -7.48
N VAL A 49 -4.15 -5.44 -6.20
CA VAL A 49 -3.19 -6.44 -5.70
C VAL A 49 -3.55 -7.85 -6.19
N GLY A 50 -4.83 -8.16 -6.36
CA GLY A 50 -5.25 -9.42 -6.98
C GLY A 50 -4.80 -9.52 -8.45
N LEU A 51 -4.98 -8.46 -9.23
CA LEU A 51 -4.49 -8.37 -10.60
C LEU A 51 -2.95 -8.43 -10.66
N GLN A 52 -2.27 -7.75 -9.75
CA GLN A 52 -0.80 -7.77 -9.63
C GLN A 52 -0.30 -9.19 -9.38
N PHE A 53 -0.97 -9.94 -8.50
CA PHE A 53 -0.63 -11.32 -8.21
C PHE A 53 -0.80 -12.22 -9.45
N ALA A 54 -1.92 -12.07 -10.16
CA ALA A 54 -2.17 -12.82 -11.41
C ALA A 54 -1.12 -12.50 -12.49
N LEU A 55 -0.77 -11.22 -12.69
CA LEU A 55 0.29 -10.82 -13.60
C LEU A 55 1.66 -11.32 -13.16
N GLY A 56 1.93 -11.38 -11.86
CA GLY A 56 3.17 -11.94 -11.32
C GLY A 56 3.31 -13.44 -11.64
N ILE A 57 2.24 -14.20 -11.49
CA ILE A 57 2.21 -15.63 -11.89
C ILE A 57 2.43 -15.75 -13.40
N ALA A 58 1.73 -14.95 -14.21
CA ALA A 58 1.90 -14.97 -15.66
C ALA A 58 3.34 -14.65 -16.07
N ALA A 59 3.94 -13.60 -15.48
CA ALA A 59 5.32 -13.22 -15.73
C ALA A 59 6.30 -14.34 -15.34
N LEU A 60 6.08 -14.99 -14.20
CA LEU A 60 6.90 -16.13 -13.76
C LEU A 60 6.79 -17.30 -14.72
N VAL A 61 5.58 -17.65 -15.14
CA VAL A 61 5.34 -18.77 -16.09
C VAL A 61 6.06 -18.50 -17.41
N VAL A 62 5.89 -17.31 -18.01
CA VAL A 62 6.54 -16.99 -19.31
C VAL A 62 8.06 -17.05 -19.22
N VAL A 63 8.65 -16.62 -18.10
CA VAL A 63 10.09 -16.72 -17.89
C VAL A 63 10.55 -18.17 -17.73
N LEU A 64 9.79 -19.00 -17.02
CA LEU A 64 10.14 -20.41 -16.76
C LEU A 64 10.01 -21.31 -17.98
N ILE A 65 9.01 -21.05 -18.86
CA ILE A 65 8.79 -21.86 -20.08
C ILE A 65 9.65 -21.44 -21.27
N ARG A 66 10.42 -20.36 -21.13
CA ARG A 66 11.30 -19.89 -22.20
C ARG A 66 12.42 -20.89 -22.49
N VAL A 67 12.40 -21.41 -23.72
CA VAL A 67 13.40 -22.37 -24.21
C VAL A 67 14.52 -21.67 -24.99
N ASP A 68 14.20 -20.57 -25.68
CA ASP A 68 15.10 -19.86 -26.57
C ASP A 68 15.93 -18.78 -25.85
N ALA A 69 17.11 -18.47 -26.41
CA ALA A 69 17.93 -17.38 -25.91
C ALA A 69 17.34 -15.98 -26.24
N ARG A 70 16.42 -15.90 -27.23
CA ARG A 70 15.72 -14.65 -27.57
C ARG A 70 14.59 -14.40 -26.58
N ILE A 71 14.50 -13.16 -26.10
CA ILE A 71 13.41 -12.72 -25.24
C ILE A 71 12.21 -12.39 -26.14
N PRO A 72 11.09 -13.13 -26.07
CA PRO A 72 9.94 -12.88 -26.91
C PRO A 72 9.18 -11.64 -26.40
N ALA A 73 8.47 -10.96 -27.32
CA ALA A 73 7.76 -9.72 -27.01
C ALA A 73 6.71 -9.90 -25.89
N TYR A 74 6.04 -11.05 -25.81
CA TYR A 74 5.06 -11.33 -24.76
C TYR A 74 5.69 -11.37 -23.37
N GLU A 75 6.94 -11.83 -23.23
CA GLU A 75 7.66 -11.81 -21.95
C GLU A 75 7.96 -10.37 -21.52
N VAL A 76 8.43 -9.53 -22.45
CA VAL A 76 8.68 -8.11 -22.18
C VAL A 76 7.38 -7.40 -21.77
N ILE A 77 6.30 -7.63 -22.51
CA ILE A 77 5.00 -7.00 -22.21
C ILE A 77 4.50 -7.43 -20.83
N THR A 78 4.51 -8.73 -20.53
CA THR A 78 3.97 -9.26 -19.27
C THR A 78 4.79 -8.78 -18.07
N THR A 79 6.11 -8.82 -18.16
CA THR A 79 6.98 -8.36 -17.07
C THR A 79 6.90 -6.85 -16.87
N SER A 80 6.84 -6.07 -17.96
CA SER A 80 6.66 -4.61 -17.88
C SER A 80 5.30 -4.24 -17.31
N ALA A 81 4.23 -4.93 -17.70
CA ALA A 81 2.89 -4.71 -17.14
C ALA A 81 2.85 -5.01 -15.64
N HIS A 82 3.49 -6.11 -15.20
CA HIS A 82 3.63 -6.43 -13.79
C HIS A 82 4.37 -5.34 -13.01
N GLN A 83 5.48 -4.85 -13.53
CA GLN A 83 6.24 -3.77 -12.90
C GLN A 83 5.46 -2.45 -12.85
N ALA A 84 4.81 -2.06 -13.95
CA ALA A 84 4.02 -0.84 -14.03
C ALA A 84 2.85 -0.85 -13.04
N LEU A 85 2.11 -1.96 -12.97
CA LEU A 85 1.02 -2.10 -12.01
C LEU A 85 1.54 -2.07 -10.57
N GLY A 86 2.70 -2.68 -10.29
CA GLY A 86 3.35 -2.61 -8.99
C GLY A 86 3.65 -1.17 -8.56
N ALA A 87 4.16 -0.35 -9.48
CA ALA A 87 4.41 1.08 -9.22
C ALA A 87 3.11 1.85 -8.92
N VAL A 88 2.02 1.58 -9.65
CA VAL A 88 0.70 2.18 -9.39
C VAL A 88 0.16 1.78 -8.02
N LEU A 89 0.32 0.52 -7.64
CA LEU A 89 -0.11 0.03 -6.32
C LEU A 89 0.70 0.66 -5.18
N LEU A 90 2.00 0.84 -5.38
CA LEU A 90 2.84 1.55 -4.41
C LEU A 90 2.36 2.99 -4.22
N ALA A 91 2.10 3.71 -5.30
CA ALA A 91 1.57 5.06 -5.26
C ALA A 91 0.18 5.11 -4.57
N THR A 92 -0.69 4.14 -4.87
CA THR A 92 -2.01 4.01 -4.23
C THR A 92 -1.89 3.79 -2.73
N THR A 93 -0.95 2.94 -2.30
CA THR A 93 -0.69 2.67 -0.88
C THR A 93 -0.15 3.92 -0.17
N ALA A 94 0.77 4.64 -0.79
CA ALA A 94 1.30 5.89 -0.24
C ALA A 94 0.19 6.95 -0.10
N MET A 95 -0.68 7.07 -1.09
CA MET A 95 -1.83 7.99 -1.05
C MET A 95 -2.83 7.57 0.04
N LEU A 96 -3.10 6.29 0.20
CA LEU A 96 -3.96 5.76 1.25
C LEU A 96 -3.39 6.07 2.64
N ALA A 97 -2.08 5.88 2.84
CA ALA A 97 -1.39 6.23 4.08
C ALA A 97 -1.49 7.73 4.38
N ALA A 98 -1.22 8.59 3.38
CA ALA A 98 -1.32 10.04 3.54
C ALA A 98 -2.73 10.51 3.93
N TRP A 99 -3.78 9.93 3.33
CA TRP A 99 -5.15 10.21 3.70
C TRP A 99 -5.49 9.71 5.11
N SER A 100 -5.03 8.51 5.48
CA SER A 100 -5.24 7.96 6.82
C SER A 100 -4.62 8.84 7.91
N LEU A 101 -3.41 9.35 7.69
CA LEU A 101 -2.74 10.25 8.63
C LEU A 101 -3.46 11.59 8.78
N ARG A 102 -4.07 12.12 7.72
CA ARG A 102 -4.85 13.36 7.79
C ARG A 102 -6.13 13.24 8.59
N LEU A 103 -6.67 12.03 8.68
CA LEU A 103 -7.94 11.76 9.37
C LEU A 103 -7.74 11.32 10.83
N VAL A 104 -6.52 11.04 11.26
CA VAL A 104 -6.22 10.82 12.67
C VAL A 104 -6.31 12.18 13.39
N PRO A 105 -7.21 12.33 14.39
CA PRO A 105 -7.27 13.55 15.18
C PRO A 105 -5.88 13.80 15.79
N GLN A 106 -5.31 14.95 15.51
CA GLN A 106 -4.09 15.38 16.19
C GLN A 106 -4.43 15.44 17.68
N PRO A 107 -3.65 14.81 18.58
CA PRO A 107 -3.83 15.04 20.00
C PRO A 107 -3.79 16.55 20.21
N ALA A 108 -4.84 17.11 20.81
CA ALA A 108 -4.86 18.52 21.15
C ALA A 108 -3.54 18.81 21.83
N SER A 109 -2.73 19.65 21.20
CA SER A 109 -1.49 20.12 21.80
C SER A 109 -1.91 20.74 23.12
N GLY A 110 -1.66 20.01 24.20
CA GLY A 110 -2.05 20.43 25.56
C GLY A 110 -1.24 21.63 26.05
N VAL A 111 -1.36 22.71 25.30
CA VAL A 111 -1.12 24.03 25.86
C VAL A 111 -2.43 24.41 26.52
N GLU A 112 -2.67 23.84 27.70
CA GLU A 112 -3.58 24.45 28.63
C GLU A 112 -3.12 25.91 28.78
N PRO A 113 -3.99 26.89 28.41
CA PRO A 113 -3.62 28.29 28.64
C PRO A 113 -3.34 28.38 30.13
N LEU A 114 -2.09 28.66 30.47
CA LEU A 114 -1.67 28.90 31.86
C LEU A 114 -2.72 29.86 32.45
N ALA A 115 -3.65 29.30 33.23
CA ALA A 115 -4.70 30.05 33.85
C ALA A 115 -4.01 31.19 34.56
N LEU A 116 -4.21 32.43 34.08
CA LEU A 116 -3.75 33.62 34.73
C LEU A 116 -4.23 33.55 36.18
N VAL A 117 -3.30 33.18 37.04
CA VAL A 117 -3.53 33.19 38.48
C VAL A 117 -3.87 34.64 38.80
N THR A 118 -5.16 34.92 38.90
CA THR A 118 -5.66 36.21 39.38
C THR A 118 -5.15 36.36 40.79
N PRO A 119 -4.32 37.40 41.08
CA PRO A 119 -3.84 37.61 42.42
C PRO A 119 -5.03 37.89 43.35
N PRO A 120 -5.05 37.38 44.58
CA PRO A 120 -6.13 37.62 45.51
C PRO A 120 -6.31 39.11 45.73
N SER A 121 -7.50 39.62 45.47
CA SER A 121 -7.91 40.99 45.79
C SER A 121 -7.70 41.28 47.27
N ARG A 122 -6.79 42.16 47.60
CA ARG A 122 -6.62 42.68 48.96
C ARG A 122 -7.94 43.38 49.35
N VAL A 123 -8.62 42.79 50.30
CA VAL A 123 -9.71 43.48 51.03
C VAL A 123 -9.02 44.40 52.04
N VAL A 124 -9.25 45.68 51.91
CA VAL A 124 -8.88 46.71 52.91
C VAL A 124 -10.02 46.90 53.88
#